data_555758e9e958ffe1bba0e5fcf17bd222
#
_entry.id   555758e9e958ffe1bba0e5fcf17bd222
#
_cell.length_a   1.000
_cell.length_b   1.000
_cell.length_c   1.000
_cell.angle_alpha   90.00
_cell.angle_beta   90.00
_cell.angle_gamma   90.00
#
_symmetry.space_group_name_H-M   'P 1'
#
loop_
_entity.id
_entity.type
_entity.pdbx_description
1 polymer ?
#
loop_
_entity_poly.entity_id
_entity_poly.type
_entity_poly.pdbx_seq_one_letter_code
_entity_poly.pdbx_strand_id
1 'polypeptide(L)'
;PFPRAELLGGPVEGVCTRAVPGVLVLSWYPPGMADDNGEPSDDLVPTILDTAHQYNIQVAFHIQPYKGRDDITLHDNIKYIIDTYGSHGAFYRYKNSMALLVEEGHTHDILAAGFDGMYTYFASNGFSFGSSHQNWKAVKNFCDANNLMFIPSVGPGYIDTSIRPWNNHNTRNRVNGKYYETALQAALTVRPEIVSITSFNEWHEGTQIEKAIPKKTPTRLYLDYLPHQPSLYLELTRRWAEHFIKEKEQWLM
;
A
#
# COMPACT_ATOMS: atom_id res chain seq x y z
N PRO A 1 -0.31 -16.56 -9.83
CA PRO A 1 -0.33 -15.62 -8.73
C PRO A 1 0.29 -14.32 -9.21
N PHE A 2 -0.44 -13.22 -9.08
CA PHE A 2 0.09 -11.90 -9.42
C PHE A 2 0.84 -11.37 -8.19
N PRO A 3 1.94 -10.60 -8.39
CA PRO A 3 2.63 -9.99 -7.27
C PRO A 3 1.69 -9.11 -6.44
N ARG A 4 1.93 -9.03 -5.14
CA ARG A 4 1.16 -8.17 -4.23
C ARG A 4 1.30 -6.73 -4.68
N ALA A 5 0.19 -6.01 -4.76
CA ALA A 5 0.17 -4.60 -5.11
C ALA A 5 -0.64 -3.78 -4.11
N GLU A 6 -0.10 -2.65 -3.73
CA GLU A 6 -0.73 -1.63 -2.90
C GLU A 6 -0.98 -0.38 -3.74
N LEU A 7 -2.00 0.39 -3.38
CA LEU A 7 -2.32 1.61 -4.10
C LEU A 7 -1.88 2.84 -3.33
N LEU A 8 -1.07 3.68 -3.93
CA LEU A 8 -0.79 5.03 -3.46
C LEU A 8 -1.67 6.02 -4.21
N GLY A 9 -2.61 6.60 -3.52
CA GLY A 9 -3.48 7.74 -3.85
C GLY A 9 -3.73 8.06 -5.31
N GLY A 10 -4.62 7.30 -5.95
CA GLY A 10 -5.15 7.59 -7.29
C GLY A 10 -5.65 6.32 -7.97
N PRO A 11 -6.57 6.43 -8.94
CA PRO A 11 -7.20 5.27 -9.53
C PRO A 11 -6.38 4.61 -10.64
N VAL A 12 -6.54 3.30 -10.77
CA VAL A 12 -5.94 2.42 -11.77
C VAL A 12 -6.92 2.22 -12.91
N GLU A 13 -6.57 2.59 -14.15
CA GLU A 13 -7.39 2.30 -15.34
C GLU A 13 -7.53 0.79 -15.56
N GLY A 14 -8.74 0.38 -15.98
CA GLY A 14 -9.08 -1.04 -16.08
C GLY A 14 -9.78 -1.58 -14.84
N VAL A 15 -9.61 -0.91 -13.71
CA VAL A 15 -10.33 -1.15 -12.46
C VAL A 15 -11.37 -0.07 -12.22
N CYS A 16 -11.14 1.14 -12.73
CA CYS A 16 -12.12 2.23 -12.75
C CYS A 16 -11.95 3.03 -14.04
N THR A 17 -12.96 3.03 -14.89
CA THR A 17 -13.03 3.91 -16.04
C THR A 17 -13.17 5.37 -15.58
N ARG A 18 -12.18 6.19 -15.84
CA ARG A 18 -11.97 7.60 -15.46
C ARG A 18 -11.47 7.76 -14.04
N ALA A 19 -10.18 7.72 -13.95
CA ALA A 19 -9.57 7.76 -12.65
C ALA A 19 -8.36 8.70 -12.63
N VAL A 20 -8.15 9.33 -11.52
CA VAL A 20 -6.96 10.09 -11.16
C VAL A 20 -5.72 9.18 -11.27
N PRO A 21 -4.58 9.64 -11.76
CA PRO A 21 -3.38 8.83 -11.86
C PRO A 21 -3.04 8.17 -10.53
N GLY A 22 -2.92 6.86 -10.52
CA GLY A 22 -2.61 6.07 -9.36
C GLY A 22 -1.18 5.56 -9.36
N VAL A 23 -0.71 5.21 -8.18
CA VAL A 23 0.57 4.54 -7.98
C VAL A 23 0.30 3.15 -7.44
N LEU A 24 0.81 2.12 -8.11
CA LEU A 24 0.89 0.77 -7.58
C LEU A 24 2.18 0.63 -6.78
N VAL A 25 2.09 0.12 -5.56
CA VAL A 25 3.25 -0.30 -4.79
C VAL A 25 3.44 -1.79 -5.00
N LEU A 26 4.53 -2.14 -5.63
CA LEU A 26 4.89 -3.51 -5.96
C LEU A 26 5.69 -4.11 -4.81
N SER A 27 5.20 -5.19 -4.22
CA SER A 27 6.00 -6.03 -3.32
C SER A 27 7.15 -6.66 -4.11
N TRP A 28 8.39 -6.39 -3.70
CA TRP A 28 9.57 -6.75 -4.44
C TRP A 28 10.60 -7.48 -3.58
N TYR A 29 11.20 -8.50 -4.17
CA TYR A 29 12.37 -9.22 -3.65
C TYR A 29 13.54 -9.05 -4.62
N PRO A 30 14.79 -8.97 -4.14
CA PRO A 30 15.94 -8.82 -5.01
C PRO A 30 16.17 -10.02 -5.93
N PRO A 31 16.90 -9.82 -7.06
CA PRO A 31 17.23 -10.90 -7.99
C PRO A 31 17.77 -12.15 -7.29
N GLY A 32 17.31 -13.31 -7.69
CA GLY A 32 17.69 -14.60 -7.10
C GLY A 32 16.99 -14.94 -5.79
N MET A 33 16.10 -14.08 -5.30
CA MET A 33 15.19 -14.36 -4.20
C MET A 33 13.75 -14.46 -4.69
N ALA A 34 12.93 -15.14 -3.93
CA ALA A 34 11.53 -15.36 -4.23
C ALA A 34 10.66 -15.03 -3.02
N ASP A 35 9.37 -14.83 -3.26
CA ASP A 35 8.37 -14.74 -2.19
C ASP A 35 8.20 -16.08 -1.45
N ASP A 36 7.32 -16.11 -0.46
CA ASP A 36 7.01 -17.32 0.33
C ASP A 36 6.45 -18.49 -0.50
N ASN A 37 6.02 -18.23 -1.74
CA ASN A 37 5.53 -19.25 -2.68
C ASN A 37 6.60 -19.70 -3.67
N GLY A 38 7.80 -19.13 -3.62
CA GLY A 38 8.91 -19.44 -4.54
C GLY A 38 8.84 -18.71 -5.87
N GLU A 39 8.00 -17.65 -5.99
CA GLU A 39 7.86 -16.87 -7.23
C GLU A 39 8.86 -15.71 -7.27
N PRO A 40 9.73 -15.62 -8.29
CA PRO A 40 10.66 -14.52 -8.44
C PRO A 40 9.88 -13.24 -8.82
N SER A 41 10.09 -12.15 -8.08
CA SER A 41 9.37 -10.90 -8.34
C SER A 41 10.12 -9.99 -9.32
N ASP A 42 11.45 -10.02 -9.34
CA ASP A 42 12.24 -9.11 -10.15
C ASP A 42 12.10 -9.36 -11.66
N ASP A 43 11.99 -10.62 -12.09
CA ASP A 43 11.82 -10.98 -13.51
C ASP A 43 10.52 -10.41 -14.12
N LEU A 44 9.51 -10.10 -13.29
CA LEU A 44 8.25 -9.55 -13.76
C LEU A 44 8.24 -8.02 -13.84
N VAL A 45 9.20 -7.36 -13.21
CA VAL A 45 9.22 -5.88 -13.10
C VAL A 45 9.19 -5.18 -14.47
N PRO A 46 9.96 -5.58 -15.48
CA PRO A 46 9.90 -4.93 -16.79
C PRO A 46 8.49 -4.99 -17.41
N THR A 47 7.86 -6.16 -17.36
CA THR A 47 6.49 -6.34 -17.87
C THR A 47 5.48 -5.51 -17.11
N ILE A 48 5.61 -5.41 -15.78
CA ILE A 48 4.73 -4.60 -14.93
C ILE A 48 4.89 -3.12 -15.25
N LEU A 49 6.13 -2.63 -15.38
CA LEU A 49 6.40 -1.22 -15.71
C LEU A 49 5.87 -0.86 -17.10
N ASP A 50 6.13 -1.69 -18.11
CA ASP A 50 5.64 -1.47 -19.47
C ASP A 50 4.10 -1.44 -19.51
N THR A 51 3.48 -2.40 -18.83
CA THR A 51 2.01 -2.45 -18.74
C THR A 51 1.45 -1.24 -18.00
N ALA A 52 2.03 -0.88 -16.86
CA ALA A 52 1.62 0.30 -16.10
C ALA A 52 1.73 1.58 -16.94
N HIS A 53 2.82 1.71 -17.71
CA HIS A 53 3.02 2.85 -18.60
C HIS A 53 1.91 2.99 -19.65
N GLN A 54 1.49 1.86 -20.26
CA GLN A 54 0.40 1.83 -21.24
C GLN A 54 -0.93 2.35 -20.67
N TYR A 55 -1.16 2.14 -19.36
CA TYR A 55 -2.37 2.58 -18.67
C TYR A 55 -2.20 3.86 -17.86
N ASN A 56 -1.10 4.59 -18.05
CA ASN A 56 -0.77 5.82 -17.31
C ASN A 56 -0.77 5.63 -15.78
N ILE A 57 -0.26 4.48 -15.34
CA ILE A 57 -0.09 4.11 -13.93
C ILE A 57 1.41 4.21 -13.62
N GLN A 58 1.73 4.68 -12.42
CA GLN A 58 3.10 4.67 -11.91
C GLN A 58 3.31 3.53 -10.93
N VAL A 59 4.56 3.10 -10.77
CA VAL A 59 4.94 1.99 -9.90
C VAL A 59 5.99 2.46 -8.91
N ALA A 60 5.72 2.24 -7.63
CA ALA A 60 6.68 2.34 -6.54
C ALA A 60 7.05 0.93 -6.06
N PHE A 61 8.13 0.81 -5.30
CA PHE A 61 8.63 -0.48 -4.83
C PHE A 61 8.57 -0.57 -3.31
N HIS A 62 8.09 -1.70 -2.82
CA HIS A 62 8.20 -2.09 -1.42
C HIS A 62 9.18 -3.26 -1.32
N ILE A 63 10.36 -3.00 -0.78
CA ILE A 63 11.39 -4.02 -0.57
C ILE A 63 10.96 -4.88 0.62
N GLN A 64 10.53 -6.10 0.33
CA GLN A 64 10.03 -7.05 1.33
C GLN A 64 11.15 -7.51 2.28
N PRO A 65 10.81 -7.88 3.52
CA PRO A 65 11.73 -8.56 4.40
C PRO A 65 12.16 -9.92 3.81
N TYR A 66 13.45 -10.21 3.83
CA TYR A 66 14.00 -11.49 3.41
C TYR A 66 15.13 -11.93 4.34
N LYS A 67 15.46 -13.21 4.34
CA LYS A 67 16.53 -13.75 5.17
C LYS A 67 17.89 -13.18 4.78
N GLY A 68 18.58 -12.56 5.72
CA GLY A 68 19.90 -11.95 5.50
C GLY A 68 19.84 -10.48 5.04
N ARG A 69 18.64 -9.86 5.02
CA ARG A 69 18.53 -8.42 4.81
C ARG A 69 19.16 -7.66 5.98
N ASP A 70 20.06 -6.76 5.66
CA ASP A 70 20.72 -5.82 6.58
C ASP A 70 20.78 -4.43 5.92
N ASP A 71 21.45 -3.47 6.53
CA ASP A 71 21.60 -2.10 6.03
C ASP A 71 22.40 -2.05 4.72
N ILE A 72 23.42 -2.87 4.58
CA ILE A 72 24.25 -2.94 3.37
C ILE A 72 23.45 -3.49 2.20
N THR A 73 22.83 -4.64 2.39
CA THR A 73 22.01 -5.28 1.36
C THR A 73 20.79 -4.43 0.98
N LEU A 74 20.20 -3.72 1.94
CA LEU A 74 19.10 -2.79 1.67
C LEU A 74 19.57 -1.61 0.80
N HIS A 75 20.74 -1.02 1.10
CA HIS A 75 21.32 0.02 0.26
C HIS A 75 21.58 -0.49 -1.17
N ASP A 76 22.16 -1.67 -1.32
CA ASP A 76 22.42 -2.27 -2.63
C ASP A 76 21.12 -2.56 -3.41
N ASN A 77 20.09 -3.00 -2.74
CA ASN A 77 18.77 -3.20 -3.33
C ASN A 77 18.15 -1.88 -3.82
N ILE A 78 18.20 -0.83 -3.02
CA ILE A 78 17.73 0.51 -3.41
C ILE A 78 18.50 0.98 -4.65
N LYS A 79 19.83 0.88 -4.62
CA LYS A 79 20.69 1.25 -5.75
C LYS A 79 20.32 0.44 -6.99
N TYR A 80 20.15 -0.86 -6.87
CA TYR A 80 19.74 -1.74 -7.98
C TYR A 80 18.42 -1.30 -8.62
N ILE A 81 17.39 -1.06 -7.81
CA ILE A 81 16.08 -0.60 -8.29
C ILE A 81 16.21 0.73 -9.04
N ILE A 82 16.98 1.67 -8.50
CA ILE A 82 17.18 3.00 -9.09
C ILE A 82 17.94 2.88 -10.42
N ASP A 83 19.05 2.15 -10.43
CA ASP A 83 19.91 2.02 -11.61
C ASP A 83 19.21 1.25 -12.74
N THR A 84 18.42 0.22 -12.39
CA THR A 84 17.78 -0.68 -13.35
C THR A 84 16.46 -0.12 -13.88
N TYR A 85 15.62 0.42 -12.99
CA TYR A 85 14.24 0.79 -13.31
C TYR A 85 13.96 2.28 -13.22
N GLY A 86 14.82 3.04 -12.54
CA GLY A 86 14.59 4.45 -12.22
C GLY A 86 14.46 5.36 -13.45
N SER A 87 14.93 4.99 -14.64
CA SER A 87 14.74 5.75 -15.89
C SER A 87 13.39 5.48 -16.56
N HIS A 88 12.65 4.44 -16.17
CA HIS A 88 11.41 4.05 -16.80
C HIS A 88 10.30 5.09 -16.57
N GLY A 89 9.48 5.37 -17.58
CA GLY A 89 8.40 6.36 -17.52
C GLY A 89 7.31 6.06 -16.49
N ALA A 90 7.11 4.78 -16.15
CA ALA A 90 6.17 4.37 -15.09
C ALA A 90 6.81 4.33 -13.69
N PHE A 91 8.10 4.58 -13.53
CA PHE A 91 8.72 4.62 -12.21
C PHE A 91 8.21 5.85 -11.44
N TYR A 92 7.64 5.63 -10.25
CA TYR A 92 7.06 6.71 -9.46
C TYR A 92 8.12 7.68 -8.92
N ARG A 93 7.89 8.98 -9.12
CA ARG A 93 8.71 10.05 -8.56
C ARG A 93 7.83 11.05 -7.83
N TYR A 94 8.16 11.30 -6.58
CA TYR A 94 7.50 12.33 -5.80
C TYR A 94 8.12 13.70 -6.11
N LYS A 95 7.31 14.66 -6.60
CA LYS A 95 7.78 16.01 -7.00
C LYS A 95 9.02 15.96 -7.91
N ASN A 96 9.05 15.03 -8.87
CA ASN A 96 10.16 14.76 -9.79
C ASN A 96 11.46 14.24 -9.15
N SER A 97 11.44 13.89 -7.87
CA SER A 97 12.55 13.28 -7.15
C SER A 97 12.21 11.85 -6.74
N MET A 98 13.19 11.04 -6.49
CA MET A 98 13.01 9.75 -5.81
C MET A 98 12.86 10.04 -4.31
N ALA A 99 11.91 9.37 -3.66
CA ALA A 99 11.69 9.48 -2.23
C ALA A 99 11.85 8.09 -1.59
N LEU A 100 12.61 8.02 -0.51
CA LEU A 100 12.77 6.84 0.31
C LEU A 100 11.86 6.93 1.53
N LEU A 101 11.00 5.94 1.67
CA LEU A 101 10.08 5.84 2.79
C LEU A 101 10.41 4.61 3.63
N VAL A 102 10.30 4.74 4.94
CA VAL A 102 10.44 3.63 5.86
C VAL A 102 9.08 3.22 6.40
N GLU A 103 8.87 1.91 6.49
CA GLU A 103 7.74 1.36 7.21
C GLU A 103 8.04 1.47 8.70
N GLU A 104 7.28 2.27 9.41
CA GLU A 104 7.26 2.42 10.85
C GLU A 104 8.59 2.09 11.60
N GLY A 105 9.21 3.08 12.17
CA GLY A 105 10.47 2.90 12.90
C GLY A 105 10.65 3.90 14.04
N HIS A 106 11.73 3.78 14.75
CA HIS A 106 12.10 4.78 15.77
C HIS A 106 12.45 6.11 15.10
N THR A 107 11.84 7.19 15.57
CA THR A 107 11.98 8.53 14.99
C THR A 107 13.42 8.99 14.80
N HIS A 108 14.29 8.66 15.76
CA HIS A 108 15.72 8.98 15.68
C HIS A 108 16.40 8.25 14.51
N ASP A 109 16.09 6.97 14.32
CA ASP A 109 16.71 6.15 13.28
C ASP A 109 16.25 6.58 11.88
N ILE A 110 15.00 7.00 11.73
CA ILE A 110 14.45 7.53 10.48
C ILE A 110 15.25 8.77 10.04
N LEU A 111 15.49 9.70 10.96
CA LEU A 111 16.26 10.91 10.68
C LEU A 111 17.73 10.60 10.39
N ALA A 112 18.36 9.74 11.19
CA ALA A 112 19.76 9.38 11.03
C ALA A 112 20.03 8.63 9.72
N ALA A 113 19.09 7.80 9.25
CA ALA A 113 19.20 7.05 8.01
C ALA A 113 18.90 7.89 6.75
N GLY A 114 18.38 9.12 6.91
CA GLY A 114 18.12 10.03 5.79
C GLY A 114 16.90 9.65 4.94
N PHE A 115 15.89 9.02 5.53
CA PHE A 115 14.62 8.76 4.84
C PHE A 115 13.85 10.05 4.63
N ASP A 116 13.10 10.14 3.52
CA ASP A 116 12.24 11.27 3.16
C ASP A 116 10.86 11.23 3.84
N GLY A 117 10.51 10.11 4.47
CA GLY A 117 9.24 9.95 5.14
C GLY A 117 8.99 8.55 5.65
N MET A 118 7.79 8.36 6.18
CA MET A 118 7.34 7.08 6.70
C MET A 118 5.90 6.77 6.30
N TYR A 119 5.59 5.49 6.18
CA TYR A 119 4.24 5.01 5.97
C TYR A 119 3.91 3.87 6.94
N THR A 120 2.63 3.60 7.17
CA THR A 120 2.23 2.72 8.26
C THR A 120 1.88 1.30 7.85
N TYR A 121 1.88 1.00 6.57
CA TYR A 121 1.70 -0.31 5.92
C TYR A 121 0.44 -1.10 6.36
N PHE A 122 0.29 -1.40 7.65
CA PHE A 122 -0.70 -2.35 8.16
C PHE A 122 -2.15 -1.89 8.00
N ALA A 123 -3.01 -2.80 7.47
CA ALA A 123 -4.45 -2.58 7.35
C ALA A 123 -5.22 -2.72 8.68
N SER A 124 -4.59 -3.28 9.72
CA SER A 124 -5.22 -3.55 11.02
C SER A 124 -5.02 -2.41 11.99
N ASN A 125 -6.06 -1.60 12.21
CA ASN A 125 -6.02 -0.56 13.24
C ASN A 125 -5.68 -1.14 14.61
N GLY A 126 -4.65 -0.60 15.26
CA GLY A 126 -4.20 -1.03 16.60
C GLY A 126 -3.22 -2.22 16.59
N PHE A 127 -2.76 -2.68 15.41
CA PHE A 127 -1.77 -3.73 15.34
C PHE A 127 -0.37 -3.25 15.77
N SER A 128 0.00 -2.04 15.36
CA SER A 128 1.24 -1.38 15.74
C SER A 128 0.97 0.06 16.20
N PHE A 129 1.99 0.77 16.64
CA PHE A 129 1.86 2.19 16.98
C PHE A 129 1.43 3.01 15.77
N GLY A 130 2.08 2.84 14.62
CA GLY A 130 1.81 3.58 13.39
C GLY A 130 0.50 3.17 12.72
N SER A 131 0.03 1.92 12.87
CA SER A 131 -1.26 1.49 12.33
C SER A 131 -2.45 1.94 13.18
N SER A 132 -2.20 2.47 14.37
CA SER A 132 -3.25 2.95 15.27
C SER A 132 -3.70 4.37 14.90
N HIS A 133 -4.93 4.52 14.42
CA HIS A 133 -5.47 5.78 13.92
C HIS A 133 -5.37 6.93 14.93
N GLN A 134 -5.50 6.64 16.24
CA GLN A 134 -5.37 7.62 17.31
C GLN A 134 -3.96 8.22 17.41
N ASN A 135 -2.93 7.54 16.91
CA ASN A 135 -1.54 8.00 16.96
C ASN A 135 -1.17 8.84 15.72
N TRP A 136 -1.96 8.82 14.65
CA TRP A 136 -1.61 9.46 13.37
C TRP A 136 -1.38 10.96 13.50
N LYS A 137 -2.11 11.63 14.40
CA LYS A 137 -1.85 13.05 14.68
C LYS A 137 -0.46 13.30 15.24
N ALA A 138 0.00 12.45 16.15
CA ALA A 138 1.34 12.55 16.73
C ALA A 138 2.42 12.24 15.68
N VAL A 139 2.22 11.19 14.87
CA VAL A 139 3.13 10.83 13.77
C VAL A 139 3.21 11.96 12.74
N LYS A 140 2.08 12.52 12.34
CA LYS A 140 2.02 13.64 11.39
C LYS A 140 2.75 14.87 11.92
N ASN A 141 2.54 15.23 13.19
CA ASN A 141 3.23 16.36 13.82
C ASN A 141 4.76 16.16 13.83
N PHE A 142 5.22 14.94 14.12
CA PHE A 142 6.64 14.60 14.06
C PHE A 142 7.18 14.75 12.63
N CYS A 143 6.49 14.20 11.64
CA CYS A 143 6.90 14.28 10.26
C CYS A 143 6.97 15.74 9.78
N ASP A 144 5.95 16.54 10.07
CA ASP A 144 5.91 17.96 9.69
C ASP A 144 7.06 18.77 10.33
N ALA A 145 7.35 18.51 11.61
CA ALA A 145 8.44 19.20 12.32
C ALA A 145 9.83 18.87 11.75
N ASN A 146 9.98 17.77 11.02
CA ASN A 146 11.24 17.29 10.47
C ASN A 146 11.27 17.29 8.94
N ASN A 147 10.30 17.92 8.27
CA ASN A 147 10.15 17.94 6.81
C ASN A 147 10.05 16.52 6.19
N LEU A 148 9.47 15.58 6.92
CA LEU A 148 9.22 14.23 6.46
C LEU A 148 7.81 14.09 5.90
N MET A 149 7.66 13.24 4.90
CA MET A 149 6.36 12.82 4.39
C MET A 149 5.73 11.81 5.35
N PHE A 150 4.42 11.94 5.61
CA PHE A 150 3.64 10.94 6.33
C PHE A 150 2.56 10.35 5.42
N ILE A 151 2.59 9.03 5.23
CA ILE A 151 1.63 8.28 4.45
C ILE A 151 0.88 7.31 5.37
N PRO A 152 -0.32 7.67 5.86
CA PRO A 152 -1.17 6.72 6.58
C PRO A 152 -1.64 5.63 5.64
N SER A 153 -1.58 4.38 6.08
CA SER A 153 -2.07 3.22 5.35
C SER A 153 -3.42 2.79 5.88
N VAL A 154 -4.35 2.56 4.97
CA VAL A 154 -5.71 2.12 5.27
C VAL A 154 -5.98 0.78 4.60
N GLY A 155 -6.95 0.03 5.12
CA GLY A 155 -7.36 -1.21 4.49
C GLY A 155 -8.83 -1.53 4.76
N PRO A 156 -9.43 -2.41 3.93
CA PRO A 156 -10.84 -2.73 4.00
C PRO A 156 -11.21 -3.65 5.18
N GLY A 157 -10.24 -4.31 5.73
CA GLY A 157 -10.32 -5.30 6.80
C GLY A 157 -9.08 -6.16 6.81
N TYR A 158 -9.01 -7.13 7.70
CA TYR A 158 -7.90 -8.08 7.79
C TYR A 158 -8.37 -9.42 8.36
N ILE A 159 -8.02 -10.51 7.71
CA ILE A 159 -8.17 -11.87 8.22
C ILE A 159 -7.18 -12.82 7.55
N ASP A 160 -6.24 -13.35 8.31
CA ASP A 160 -5.21 -14.27 7.83
C ASP A 160 -5.25 -15.63 8.53
N THR A 161 -6.30 -15.94 9.26
CA THR A 161 -6.41 -17.17 10.06
C THR A 161 -6.39 -18.46 9.24
N SER A 162 -6.60 -18.36 7.93
CA SER A 162 -6.45 -19.50 7.01
C SER A 162 -4.99 -19.89 6.74
N ILE A 163 -4.04 -18.96 6.95
CA ILE A 163 -2.60 -19.17 6.81
C ILE A 163 -1.86 -19.03 8.15
N ARG A 164 -2.43 -18.24 9.09
CA ARG A 164 -1.91 -18.02 10.45
C ARG A 164 -3.03 -18.23 11.48
N PRO A 165 -3.43 -19.48 11.82
CA PRO A 165 -4.58 -19.75 12.70
C PRO A 165 -4.47 -19.09 14.09
N TRP A 166 -3.25 -18.84 14.55
CA TRP A 166 -2.97 -18.19 15.84
C TRP A 166 -3.21 -16.68 15.84
N ASN A 167 -3.39 -16.04 14.68
CA ASN A 167 -3.44 -14.59 14.53
C ASN A 167 -4.85 -13.98 14.59
N ASN A 168 -5.82 -14.73 15.08
CA ASN A 168 -7.24 -14.31 15.09
C ASN A 168 -7.50 -12.98 15.82
N HIS A 169 -6.70 -12.64 16.83
CA HIS A 169 -6.85 -11.36 17.57
C HIS A 169 -6.59 -10.11 16.69
N ASN A 170 -5.88 -10.27 15.58
CA ASN A 170 -5.64 -9.21 14.61
C ASN A 170 -6.73 -9.10 13.53
N THR A 171 -7.72 -9.98 13.54
CA THR A 171 -8.85 -9.92 12.61
C THR A 171 -9.59 -8.58 12.73
N ARG A 172 -9.86 -7.95 11.59
CA ARG A 172 -10.67 -6.74 11.43
C ARG A 172 -11.75 -7.00 10.40
N ASN A 173 -12.99 -7.10 10.87
CA ASN A 173 -14.13 -7.36 9.99
C ASN A 173 -14.41 -6.14 9.11
N ARG A 174 -14.77 -6.38 7.86
CA ARG A 174 -15.05 -5.35 6.85
C ARG A 174 -16.31 -4.53 7.15
N VAL A 175 -17.29 -5.12 7.84
CA VAL A 175 -18.57 -4.51 8.24
C VAL A 175 -19.22 -3.75 7.07
N ASN A 176 -19.37 -4.44 5.94
CA ASN A 176 -19.98 -3.88 4.71
C ASN A 176 -19.32 -2.56 4.23
N GLY A 177 -18.02 -2.45 4.34
CA GLY A 177 -17.25 -1.26 3.95
C GLY A 177 -17.05 -0.24 5.07
N LYS A 178 -17.80 -0.33 6.18
CA LYS A 178 -17.74 0.67 7.27
C LYS A 178 -16.33 0.77 7.89
N TYR A 179 -15.64 -0.37 8.05
CA TYR A 179 -14.27 -0.36 8.56
C TYR A 179 -13.35 0.45 7.65
N TYR A 180 -13.44 0.23 6.34
CA TYR A 180 -12.64 0.93 5.33
C TYR A 180 -12.92 2.43 5.32
N GLU A 181 -14.19 2.81 5.30
CA GLU A 181 -14.57 4.22 5.32
C GLU A 181 -14.12 4.93 6.60
N THR A 182 -14.17 4.25 7.75
CA THR A 182 -13.67 4.80 9.02
C THR A 182 -12.15 5.04 8.97
N ALA A 183 -11.39 4.11 8.40
CA ALA A 183 -9.95 4.26 8.22
C ALA A 183 -9.60 5.42 7.26
N LEU A 184 -10.30 5.53 6.13
CA LEU A 184 -10.14 6.63 5.17
C LEU A 184 -10.48 7.98 5.79
N GLN A 185 -11.57 8.07 6.56
CA GLN A 185 -11.92 9.29 7.30
C GLN A 185 -10.83 9.68 8.31
N ALA A 186 -10.28 8.71 9.05
CA ALA A 186 -9.18 8.97 9.98
C ALA A 186 -7.94 9.48 9.26
N ALA A 187 -7.61 8.92 8.10
CA ALA A 187 -6.49 9.37 7.28
C ALA A 187 -6.68 10.83 6.83
N LEU A 188 -7.86 11.22 6.35
CA LEU A 188 -8.14 12.61 5.95
C LEU A 188 -7.97 13.61 7.09
N THR A 189 -8.29 13.21 8.32
CA THR A 189 -8.22 14.08 9.50
C THR A 189 -6.81 14.62 9.75
N VAL A 190 -5.77 13.90 9.35
CA VAL A 190 -4.38 14.32 9.52
C VAL A 190 -3.81 15.06 8.30
N ARG A 191 -4.63 15.28 7.27
CA ARG A 191 -4.26 16.02 6.05
C ARG A 191 -2.96 15.52 5.41
N PRO A 192 -2.87 14.24 5.05
CA PRO A 192 -1.66 13.69 4.45
C PRO A 192 -1.54 14.11 2.98
N GLU A 193 -0.33 14.10 2.44
CA GLU A 193 -0.15 14.32 0.99
C GLU A 193 -0.56 13.11 0.16
N ILE A 194 -0.39 11.91 0.72
CA ILE A 194 -0.68 10.62 0.11
C ILE A 194 -1.32 9.73 1.15
N VAL A 195 -2.24 8.87 0.73
CA VAL A 195 -2.81 7.77 1.51
C VAL A 195 -2.46 6.47 0.80
N SER A 196 -1.93 5.49 1.50
CA SER A 196 -1.72 4.15 0.95
C SER A 196 -2.87 3.22 1.31
N ILE A 197 -3.11 2.23 0.45
CA ILE A 197 -4.17 1.24 0.63
C ILE A 197 -3.54 -0.15 0.63
N THR A 198 -3.61 -0.82 1.75
CA THR A 198 -3.21 -2.20 1.92
C THR A 198 -4.46 -3.07 1.92
N SER A 199 -4.76 -3.81 0.82
CA SER A 199 -4.00 -4.06 -0.40
C SER A 199 -4.91 -4.11 -1.63
N PHE A 200 -4.33 -4.14 -2.83
CA PHE A 200 -5.13 -4.38 -4.03
C PHE A 200 -5.59 -5.85 -4.08
N ASN A 201 -4.68 -6.82 -3.92
CA ASN A 201 -4.92 -8.23 -4.22
C ASN A 201 -4.39 -9.23 -3.19
N GLU A 202 -4.19 -8.85 -1.92
CA GLU A 202 -3.75 -9.80 -0.88
C GLU A 202 -4.94 -10.56 -0.27
N TRP A 203 -5.34 -11.62 -0.98
CA TRP A 203 -6.47 -12.47 -0.60
C TRP A 203 -6.21 -13.33 0.61
N HIS A 204 -4.95 -13.68 0.90
CA HIS A 204 -4.58 -14.54 2.02
C HIS A 204 -4.63 -13.81 3.36
N GLU A 205 -4.52 -12.48 3.34
CA GLU A 205 -4.70 -11.61 4.50
C GLU A 205 -6.07 -10.93 4.52
N GLY A 206 -6.92 -11.21 3.52
CA GLY A 206 -8.27 -10.66 3.45
C GLY A 206 -8.29 -9.13 3.34
N THR A 207 -7.22 -8.52 2.80
CA THR A 207 -7.09 -7.07 2.63
C THR A 207 -7.38 -6.58 1.22
N GLN A 208 -7.74 -7.48 0.30
CA GLN A 208 -7.97 -7.16 -1.11
C GLN A 208 -9.11 -6.16 -1.31
N ILE A 209 -8.95 -5.25 -2.29
CA ILE A 209 -10.01 -4.36 -2.78
C ILE A 209 -10.42 -4.66 -4.21
N GLU A 210 -9.70 -5.53 -4.93
CA GLU A 210 -10.06 -5.91 -6.30
C GLU A 210 -11.43 -6.58 -6.36
N LYS A 211 -12.00 -6.72 -7.55
CA LYS A 211 -13.31 -7.35 -7.73
C LYS A 211 -13.34 -8.77 -7.15
N ALA A 212 -14.26 -9.03 -6.23
CA ALA A 212 -14.42 -10.32 -5.57
C ALA A 212 -15.59 -11.09 -6.15
N ILE A 213 -15.30 -12.14 -6.92
CA ILE A 213 -16.29 -13.12 -7.34
C ILE A 213 -16.31 -14.22 -6.28
N PRO A 214 -17.50 -14.58 -5.72
CA PRO A 214 -17.60 -15.62 -4.70
C PRO A 214 -16.92 -16.92 -5.15
N LYS A 215 -15.98 -17.40 -4.34
CA LYS A 215 -15.26 -18.65 -4.62
C LYS A 215 -15.08 -19.47 -3.35
N LYS A 216 -15.48 -20.72 -3.42
CA LYS A 216 -15.28 -21.70 -2.37
C LYS A 216 -14.48 -22.89 -2.92
N THR A 217 -13.43 -23.27 -2.21
CA THR A 217 -12.70 -24.52 -2.48
C THR A 217 -12.92 -25.51 -1.35
N PRO A 218 -12.56 -26.80 -1.49
CA PRO A 218 -12.69 -27.77 -0.40
C PRO A 218 -11.94 -27.37 0.87
N THR A 219 -10.86 -26.59 0.74
CA THR A 219 -9.96 -26.23 1.85
C THR A 219 -10.05 -24.77 2.26
N ARG A 220 -10.71 -23.91 1.47
CA ARG A 220 -10.75 -22.46 1.72
C ARG A 220 -12.04 -21.81 1.22
N LEU A 221 -12.58 -20.94 2.06
CA LEU A 221 -13.59 -19.95 1.67
C LEU A 221 -12.86 -18.60 1.46
N TYR A 222 -12.86 -18.11 0.23
CA TYR A 222 -12.36 -16.76 -0.06
C TYR A 222 -13.45 -15.75 0.27
N LEU A 223 -13.07 -14.70 0.97
CA LEU A 223 -13.98 -13.63 1.33
C LEU A 223 -14.41 -12.87 0.07
N ASP A 224 -15.71 -12.76 -0.11
CA ASP A 224 -16.34 -11.92 -1.11
C ASP A 224 -16.99 -10.69 -0.46
N TYR A 225 -17.75 -9.93 -1.25
CA TYR A 225 -18.38 -8.70 -0.79
C TYR A 225 -19.91 -8.80 -0.68
N LEU A 226 -20.46 -10.01 -0.70
CA LEU A 226 -21.90 -10.22 -0.53
C LEU A 226 -22.40 -9.59 0.78
N PRO A 227 -23.61 -8.97 0.76
CA PRO A 227 -24.61 -8.90 -0.31
C PRO A 227 -24.32 -7.82 -1.37
N HIS A 228 -23.18 -7.15 -1.33
CA HIS A 228 -22.82 -6.10 -2.25
C HIS A 228 -22.23 -6.63 -3.57
N GLN A 229 -22.09 -5.75 -4.55
CA GLN A 229 -21.48 -6.07 -5.82
C GLN A 229 -19.98 -6.37 -5.68
N PRO A 230 -19.41 -7.19 -6.56
CA PRO A 230 -17.98 -7.51 -6.55
C PRO A 230 -17.04 -6.28 -6.60
N SER A 231 -17.51 -5.16 -7.15
CA SER A 231 -16.77 -3.91 -7.30
C SER A 231 -16.84 -2.96 -6.10
N LEU A 232 -17.54 -3.33 -5.01
CA LEU A 232 -17.82 -2.42 -3.88
C LEU A 232 -16.59 -1.62 -3.43
N TYR A 233 -15.47 -2.29 -3.14
CA TYR A 233 -14.29 -1.62 -2.57
C TYR A 233 -13.57 -0.73 -3.58
N LEU A 234 -13.62 -1.05 -4.86
CA LEU A 234 -13.14 -0.17 -5.92
C LEU A 234 -13.98 1.11 -6.04
N GLU A 235 -15.29 0.97 -5.94
CA GLU A 235 -16.22 2.10 -5.96
C GLU A 235 -16.06 3.00 -4.73
N LEU A 236 -15.87 2.40 -3.54
CA LEU A 236 -15.53 3.12 -2.31
C LEU A 236 -14.22 3.87 -2.47
N THR A 237 -13.18 3.19 -2.95
CA THR A 237 -11.86 3.79 -3.18
C THR A 237 -11.94 4.98 -4.12
N ARG A 238 -12.63 4.86 -5.26
CA ARG A 238 -12.83 5.96 -6.21
C ARG A 238 -13.50 7.16 -5.56
N ARG A 239 -14.60 6.94 -4.87
CA ARG A 239 -15.38 7.99 -4.20
C ARG A 239 -14.53 8.74 -3.16
N TRP A 240 -13.74 8.00 -2.39
CA TRP A 240 -12.83 8.59 -1.40
C TRP A 240 -11.62 9.29 -2.03
N ALA A 241 -11.09 8.79 -3.14
CA ALA A 241 -10.03 9.46 -3.89
C ALA A 241 -10.51 10.82 -4.45
N GLU A 242 -11.72 10.87 -5.01
CA GLU A 242 -12.34 12.11 -5.46
C GLU A 242 -12.56 13.10 -4.30
N HIS A 243 -13.00 12.59 -3.15
CA HIS A 243 -13.15 13.41 -1.94
C HIS A 243 -11.80 13.93 -1.43
N PHE A 244 -10.79 13.07 -1.36
CA PHE A 244 -9.44 13.43 -0.94
C PHE A 244 -8.84 14.55 -1.80
N ILE A 245 -9.02 14.50 -3.11
CA ILE A 245 -8.53 15.56 -4.01
C ILE A 245 -9.19 16.91 -3.69
N LYS A 246 -10.51 16.92 -3.52
CA LYS A 246 -11.26 18.13 -3.18
C LYS A 246 -10.82 18.73 -1.83
N GLU A 247 -10.67 17.90 -0.81
CA GLU A 247 -10.17 18.30 0.50
C GLU A 247 -8.74 18.87 0.40
N LYS A 248 -7.87 18.19 -0.36
CA LYS A 248 -6.49 18.62 -0.54
C LYS A 248 -6.37 19.98 -1.22
N GLU A 249 -7.21 20.29 -2.20
CA GLU A 249 -7.29 21.61 -2.82
C GLU A 249 -7.64 22.71 -1.80
N GLN A 250 -8.54 22.41 -0.86
CA GLN A 250 -8.91 23.35 0.22
C GLN A 250 -7.80 23.54 1.25
N TRP A 251 -6.96 22.51 1.49
CA TRP A 251 -5.86 22.65 2.46
C TRP A 251 -4.72 23.55 1.95
N LEU A 252 -4.64 23.74 0.64
CA LEU A 252 -3.59 24.53 -0.02
C LEU A 252 -3.99 26.01 -0.24
N MET A 253 -5.26 26.35 -0.03
CA MET A 253 -5.77 27.73 -0.05
C MET A 253 -5.64 28.37 1.33
#